data_5a362595d33cb10c6b64e6710e64a9b6
#
_entry.id   5a362595d33cb10c6b64e6710e64a9b6
#
_cell.length_a   1.000
_cell.length_b   1.000
_cell.length_c   1.000
_cell.angle_alpha   90.00
_cell.angle_beta   90.00
_cell.angle_gamma   90.00
#
_symmetry.space_group_name_H-M   'P 1'
#
loop_
_entity.id
_entity.type
_entity.pdbx_description
1 polymer ?
#
loop_
_entity_poly.entity_id
_entity_poly.type
_entity_poly.pdbx_seq_one_letter_code
_entity_poly.pdbx_strand_id
1 'polypeptide(L)'
;MALIVNIEKTLGDFHLKVNFTAEREVMALLGASGCGKSMTLGCIAGIVRPDKGHIELNGRVLFDSEKKIDLPPQKRKVGCLFQQYALFPHMTVEQNIRAGAHARPKNEREQAVREVLHAFRLEGLENNRPSQLSGGQQQRCALARILVGQPELVLLDEPFSALDAYLKWQVELELSDILKNFSCGTLFVTHNRDEVYRLCDTVCVLNKGKSDPKETVKNLFRAPATMGAALISGCKNVSAAEVKQDGTLFCKDWNVTLKTALNVPENTAYVGIRAHYFTTDGAENAIPCTVERVVENPFSTVVMLQTTGAGRLRWELDKAVWETLSGTEKLTLYVRPEDVMPLTE
;
A
#
# COMPACT_ATOMS: atom_id res chain seq x y z
N MET A 1 5.69 2.55 20.21
CA MET A 1 4.72 3.50 19.67
C MET A 1 3.42 2.74 19.46
N ALA A 2 2.29 3.34 19.72
CA ALA A 2 0.98 2.78 19.36
C ALA A 2 0.13 3.90 18.78
N LEU A 3 -0.36 3.73 17.56
CA LEU A 3 -1.37 4.57 16.92
C LEU A 3 -2.68 3.75 16.88
N ILE A 4 -3.74 4.29 17.43
CA ILE A 4 -5.08 3.70 17.37
C ILE A 4 -5.95 4.67 16.56
N VAL A 5 -6.58 4.16 15.52
CA VAL A 5 -7.48 4.92 14.65
C VAL A 5 -8.79 4.16 14.52
N ASN A 6 -9.87 4.77 14.97
CA ASN A 6 -11.23 4.27 14.74
C ASN A 6 -12.12 5.49 14.47
N ILE A 7 -12.34 5.81 13.20
CA ILE A 7 -12.99 7.04 12.77
C ILE A 7 -14.04 6.80 11.69
N GLU A 8 -15.03 7.68 11.69
CA GLU A 8 -15.99 7.80 10.60
C GLU A 8 -16.00 9.25 10.08
N LYS A 9 -16.07 9.40 8.75
CA LYS A 9 -16.18 10.69 8.08
C LYS A 9 -17.06 10.58 6.86
N THR A 10 -18.03 11.49 6.75
CA THR A 10 -18.89 11.61 5.57
C THR A 10 -18.53 12.88 4.80
N LEU A 11 -18.44 12.76 3.48
CA LEU A 11 -18.22 13.87 2.57
C LEU A 11 -19.10 13.67 1.32
N GLY A 12 -20.22 14.37 1.25
CA GLY A 12 -21.25 14.10 0.24
C GLY A 12 -21.75 12.65 0.35
N ASP A 13 -21.69 11.92 -0.75
CA ASP A 13 -22.07 10.49 -0.81
C ASP A 13 -20.97 9.53 -0.38
N PHE A 14 -19.76 10.04 -0.09
CA PHE A 14 -18.64 9.21 0.32
C PHE A 14 -18.62 9.03 1.84
N HIS A 15 -18.57 7.77 2.28
CA HIS A 15 -18.51 7.38 3.69
C HIS A 15 -17.20 6.67 3.99
N LEU A 16 -16.37 7.30 4.82
CA LEU A 16 -15.13 6.73 5.35
C LEU A 16 -15.41 6.09 6.70
N LYS A 17 -15.03 4.83 6.85
CA LYS A 17 -15.02 4.09 8.11
C LYS A 17 -13.72 3.31 8.22
N VAL A 18 -12.83 3.76 9.08
CA VAL A 18 -11.47 3.23 9.19
C VAL A 18 -11.20 2.81 10.62
N ASN A 19 -10.72 1.57 10.78
CA ASN A 19 -10.34 1.01 12.06
C ASN A 19 -9.05 0.20 11.92
N PHE A 20 -7.96 0.67 12.52
CA PHE A 20 -6.70 -0.05 12.60
C PHE A 20 -5.85 0.41 13.78
N THR A 21 -4.87 -0.42 14.12
CA THR A 21 -3.80 -0.09 15.07
C THR A 21 -2.45 -0.25 14.38
N ALA A 22 -1.54 0.69 14.59
CA ALA A 22 -0.16 0.58 14.14
C ALA A 22 0.79 0.69 15.33
N GLU A 23 1.84 -0.11 15.30
CA GLU A 23 2.91 -0.08 16.29
C GLU A 23 4.13 0.69 15.74
N ARG A 24 5.32 0.43 16.28
CA ARG A 24 6.56 1.00 15.77
C ARG A 24 7.02 0.24 14.52
N GLU A 25 6.40 0.51 13.41
CA GLU A 25 6.54 -0.18 12.13
C GLU A 25 6.35 0.80 10.97
N VAL A 26 6.67 0.38 9.78
CA VAL A 26 6.21 1.03 8.54
C VAL A 26 4.93 0.33 8.10
N MET A 27 3.80 0.94 8.39
CA MET A 27 2.49 0.41 8.02
C MET A 27 1.98 1.06 6.74
N ALA A 28 1.59 0.25 5.76
CA ALA A 28 0.95 0.75 4.56
C ALA A 28 -0.56 0.96 4.74
N LEU A 29 -1.08 2.02 4.15
CA LEU A 29 -2.50 2.16 3.84
C LEU A 29 -2.64 2.07 2.31
N LEU A 30 -3.01 0.88 1.82
CA LEU A 30 -3.06 0.54 0.40
C LEU A 30 -4.50 0.61 -0.10
N GLY A 31 -4.71 1.24 -1.25
CA GLY A 31 -6.05 1.32 -1.84
C GLY A 31 -6.07 2.06 -3.18
N ALA A 32 -7.13 1.88 -3.95
CA ALA A 32 -7.32 2.59 -5.20
C ALA A 32 -7.41 4.11 -5.00
N SER A 33 -7.23 4.89 -6.06
CA SER A 33 -7.46 6.34 -5.98
C SER A 33 -8.90 6.64 -5.55
N GLY A 34 -9.07 7.64 -4.68
CA GLY A 34 -10.39 8.03 -4.17
C GLY A 34 -10.98 7.15 -3.06
N CYS A 35 -10.30 6.09 -2.60
CA CYS A 35 -10.84 5.22 -1.54
C CYS A 35 -10.76 5.80 -0.11
N GLY A 36 -10.19 7.01 0.09
CA GLY A 36 -10.18 7.71 1.38
C GLY A 36 -8.83 7.75 2.10
N LYS A 37 -7.71 7.31 1.49
CA LYS A 37 -6.37 7.28 2.11
C LYS A 37 -5.90 8.65 2.61
N SER A 38 -5.85 9.64 1.74
CA SER A 38 -5.42 11.00 2.10
C SER A 38 -6.36 11.67 3.11
N MET A 39 -7.67 11.33 3.06
CA MET A 39 -8.64 11.77 4.07
C MET A 39 -8.32 11.18 5.43
N THR A 40 -7.98 9.89 5.50
CA THR A 40 -7.53 9.23 6.74
C THR A 40 -6.28 9.89 7.31
N LEU A 41 -5.27 10.17 6.46
CA LEU A 41 -4.09 10.92 6.89
C LEU A 41 -4.45 12.31 7.42
N GLY A 42 -5.31 13.02 6.69
CA GLY A 42 -5.79 14.35 7.10
C GLY A 42 -6.49 14.33 8.45
N CYS A 43 -7.25 13.28 8.75
CA CYS A 43 -7.88 13.08 10.05
C CYS A 43 -6.85 12.84 11.16
N ILE A 44 -5.82 12.02 10.91
CA ILE A 44 -4.75 11.76 11.90
C ILE A 44 -3.91 13.03 12.13
N ALA A 45 -3.58 13.74 11.06
CA ALA A 45 -2.83 15.00 11.13
C ALA A 45 -3.59 16.15 11.81
N GLY A 46 -4.93 16.06 11.90
CA GLY A 46 -5.80 17.12 12.43
C GLY A 46 -6.13 18.23 11.45
N ILE A 47 -5.92 17.99 10.17
CA ILE A 47 -6.29 18.89 9.06
C ILE A 47 -7.75 18.72 8.69
N VAL A 48 -8.22 17.47 8.73
CA VAL A 48 -9.62 17.10 8.53
C VAL A 48 -10.19 16.61 9.86
N ARG A 49 -11.34 17.14 10.26
CA ARG A 49 -12.01 16.68 11.47
C ARG A 49 -12.88 15.48 11.15
N PRO A 50 -12.71 14.32 11.82
CA PRO A 50 -13.66 13.20 11.76
C PRO A 50 -15.04 13.60 12.27
N ASP A 51 -16.09 12.93 11.81
CA ASP A 51 -17.45 13.16 12.33
C ASP A 51 -17.66 12.39 13.64
N LYS A 52 -17.10 11.15 13.72
CA LYS A 52 -17.15 10.30 14.89
C LYS A 52 -15.87 9.53 15.08
N GLY A 53 -15.67 9.02 16.30
CA GLY A 53 -14.64 8.06 16.62
C GLY A 53 -13.54 8.59 17.51
N HIS A 54 -12.38 7.92 17.45
CA HIS A 54 -11.26 8.11 18.35
C HIS A 54 -9.93 7.96 17.59
N ILE A 55 -8.98 8.85 17.89
CA ILE A 55 -7.58 8.76 17.44
C ILE A 55 -6.69 8.95 18.65
N GLU A 56 -5.79 7.99 18.88
CA GLU A 56 -4.82 8.03 19.98
C GLU A 56 -3.42 7.71 19.46
N LEU A 57 -2.43 8.46 19.96
CA LEU A 57 -1.01 8.24 19.67
C LEU A 57 -0.22 8.18 20.99
N ASN A 58 0.39 7.04 21.29
CA ASN A 58 1.19 6.81 22.50
C ASN A 58 0.45 7.12 23.80
N GLY A 59 -0.82 6.72 23.94
CA GLY A 59 -1.65 7.01 25.11
C GLY A 59 -2.20 8.44 25.17
N ARG A 60 -1.86 9.28 24.18
CA ARG A 60 -2.39 10.65 24.06
C ARG A 60 -3.52 10.70 23.07
N VAL A 61 -4.71 11.06 23.53
CA VAL A 61 -5.89 11.24 22.69
C VAL A 61 -5.71 12.47 21.80
N LEU A 62 -5.71 12.28 20.48
CA LEU A 62 -5.62 13.34 19.48
C LEU A 62 -7.00 13.85 19.06
N PHE A 63 -7.95 12.91 18.96
CA PHE A 63 -9.35 13.19 18.65
C PHE A 63 -10.25 12.19 19.39
N ASP A 64 -11.37 12.69 19.92
CA ASP A 64 -12.42 11.86 20.51
C ASP A 64 -13.75 12.61 20.43
N SER A 65 -14.68 12.06 19.65
CA SER A 65 -15.98 12.70 19.41
C SER A 65 -16.87 12.73 20.66
N GLU A 66 -16.78 11.73 21.54
CA GLU A 66 -17.60 11.64 22.76
C GLU A 66 -17.07 12.59 23.84
N LYS A 67 -15.75 12.61 24.02
CA LYS A 67 -15.07 13.49 24.99
C LYS A 67 -14.87 14.92 24.47
N LYS A 68 -15.27 15.20 23.22
CA LYS A 68 -15.10 16.51 22.56
C LYS A 68 -13.64 16.96 22.54
N ILE A 69 -12.70 16.03 22.35
CA ILE A 69 -11.28 16.32 22.21
C ILE A 69 -10.95 16.44 20.73
N ASP A 70 -10.28 17.50 20.33
CA ASP A 70 -9.76 17.70 18.97
C ASP A 70 -8.50 18.56 19.05
N LEU A 71 -7.36 17.89 19.09
CA LEU A 71 -6.07 18.59 19.16
C LEU A 71 -5.73 19.21 17.80
N PRO A 72 -5.33 20.48 17.76
CA PRO A 72 -4.86 21.09 16.53
C PRO A 72 -3.56 20.43 16.04
N PRO A 73 -3.25 20.47 14.72
CA PRO A 73 -2.10 19.79 14.12
C PRO A 73 -0.77 20.03 14.85
N GLN A 74 -0.52 21.25 15.28
CA GLN A 74 0.72 21.66 15.97
C GLN A 74 0.95 20.93 17.31
N LYS A 75 -0.10 20.43 17.93
CA LYS A 75 -0.04 19.70 19.22
C LYS A 75 -0.02 18.18 19.05
N ARG A 76 -0.19 17.66 17.82
CA ARG A 76 -0.27 16.22 17.57
C ARG A 76 1.08 15.51 17.50
N LYS A 77 2.18 16.25 17.29
CA LYS A 77 3.55 15.74 17.08
C LYS A 77 3.61 14.73 15.92
N VAL A 78 2.87 15.00 14.88
CA VAL A 78 2.79 14.21 13.65
C VAL A 78 3.48 14.97 12.53
N GLY A 79 4.42 14.33 11.84
CA GLY A 79 5.05 14.87 10.64
C GLY A 79 4.32 14.40 9.39
N CYS A 80 4.05 15.30 8.44
CA CYS A 80 3.32 14.97 7.21
C CYS A 80 4.13 15.35 5.98
N LEU A 81 4.37 14.36 5.11
CA LEU A 81 4.83 14.57 3.75
C LEU A 81 3.65 14.44 2.79
N PHE A 82 3.29 15.54 2.16
CA PHE A 82 2.25 15.59 1.13
C PHE A 82 2.83 15.31 -0.25
N GLN A 83 2.00 14.92 -1.19
CA GLN A 83 2.36 14.59 -2.57
C GLN A 83 3.21 15.67 -3.27
N GLN A 84 3.01 16.95 -2.98
CA GLN A 84 3.75 18.06 -3.56
C GLN A 84 4.95 18.54 -2.68
N TYR A 85 5.42 17.72 -1.73
CA TYR A 85 6.50 18.03 -0.79
C TYR A 85 6.30 19.30 0.05
N ALA A 86 5.50 20.26 -0.37
CA ALA A 86 5.14 21.52 0.29
C ALA A 86 6.36 22.28 0.86
N LEU A 87 7.48 22.30 0.14
CA LEU A 87 8.65 23.11 0.50
C LEU A 87 8.31 24.61 0.38
N PHE A 88 8.89 25.42 1.25
CA PHE A 88 8.78 26.87 1.16
C PHE A 88 9.64 27.38 0.00
N PRO A 89 9.05 27.87 -1.11
CA PRO A 89 9.79 28.13 -2.34
C PRO A 89 10.79 29.30 -2.24
N HIS A 90 10.56 30.21 -1.30
CA HIS A 90 11.40 31.40 -1.05
C HIS A 90 12.52 31.12 -0.03
N MET A 91 12.50 29.98 0.64
CA MET A 91 13.51 29.56 1.62
C MET A 91 14.55 28.64 0.96
N THR A 92 15.77 28.68 1.46
CA THR A 92 16.83 27.73 1.09
C THR A 92 16.57 26.36 1.73
N VAL A 93 17.36 25.34 1.35
CA VAL A 93 17.32 23.99 1.97
C VAL A 93 17.49 24.09 3.48
N GLU A 94 18.53 24.78 3.93
CA GLU A 94 18.79 24.96 5.36
C GLU A 94 17.63 25.66 6.07
N GLN A 95 17.09 26.72 5.49
CA GLN A 95 15.96 27.46 6.05
C GLN A 95 14.68 26.60 6.12
N ASN A 96 14.43 25.79 5.08
CA ASN A 96 13.31 24.83 5.09
C ASN A 96 13.45 23.83 6.25
N ILE A 97 14.64 23.24 6.43
CA ILE A 97 14.90 22.28 7.51
C ILE A 97 14.79 22.97 8.86
N ARG A 98 15.39 24.14 9.02
CA ARG A 98 15.35 24.96 10.25
C ARG A 98 13.92 25.30 10.67
N ALA A 99 13.02 25.55 9.72
CA ALA A 99 11.61 25.78 10.00
C ALA A 99 10.94 24.57 10.69
N GLY A 100 11.36 23.32 10.39
CA GLY A 100 10.91 22.12 11.07
C GLY A 100 11.46 21.96 12.50
N ALA A 101 12.59 22.60 12.83
CA ALA A 101 13.25 22.47 14.13
C ALA A 101 12.61 23.33 15.24
N HIS A 102 11.51 24.05 14.98
CA HIS A 102 10.90 24.96 15.94
C HIS A 102 10.47 24.30 17.26
N ALA A 103 10.13 23.01 17.23
CA ALA A 103 9.76 22.24 18.43
C ALA A 103 10.95 21.90 19.34
N ARG A 104 12.21 22.03 18.86
CA ARG A 104 13.43 21.77 19.64
C ARG A 104 13.84 22.96 20.46
N PRO A 105 14.58 22.75 21.58
CA PRO A 105 15.24 23.81 22.33
C PRO A 105 16.16 24.64 21.42
N LYS A 106 16.22 25.96 21.64
CA LYS A 106 16.98 26.88 20.76
C LYS A 106 18.46 26.50 20.62
N ASN A 107 19.07 26.03 21.69
CA ASN A 107 20.49 25.64 21.77
C ASN A 107 20.78 24.34 20.95
N GLU A 108 19.79 23.51 20.64
CA GLU A 108 19.97 22.25 19.92
C GLU A 108 19.66 22.38 18.43
N ARG A 109 18.98 23.43 17.99
CA ARG A 109 18.47 23.58 16.63
C ARG A 109 19.56 23.53 15.58
N GLU A 110 20.64 24.26 15.78
CA GLU A 110 21.75 24.33 14.81
C GLU A 110 22.44 22.99 14.61
N GLN A 111 22.68 22.29 15.71
CA GLN A 111 23.28 20.96 15.65
C GLN A 111 22.34 19.97 14.96
N ALA A 112 21.05 19.97 15.32
CA ALA A 112 20.06 19.09 14.70
C ALA A 112 19.90 19.35 13.20
N VAL A 113 19.96 20.59 12.75
CA VAL A 113 19.90 20.94 11.32
C VAL A 113 21.14 20.39 10.60
N ARG A 114 22.34 20.52 11.16
CA ARG A 114 23.57 19.94 10.56
C ARG A 114 23.51 18.41 10.49
N GLU A 115 23.09 17.76 11.57
CA GLU A 115 22.96 16.30 11.62
C GLU A 115 21.98 15.78 10.54
N VAL A 116 20.86 16.47 10.37
CA VAL A 116 19.86 16.08 9.37
C VAL A 116 20.33 16.41 7.95
N LEU A 117 21.01 17.53 7.71
CA LEU A 117 21.64 17.83 6.41
C LEU A 117 22.60 16.70 5.99
N HIS A 118 23.45 16.24 6.90
CA HIS A 118 24.36 15.13 6.69
C HIS A 118 23.63 13.81 6.43
N ALA A 119 22.68 13.43 7.30
CA ALA A 119 21.93 12.19 7.21
C ALA A 119 21.13 12.08 5.91
N PHE A 120 20.65 13.20 5.36
CA PHE A 120 19.88 13.26 4.11
C PHE A 120 20.75 13.58 2.88
N ARG A 121 22.09 13.61 3.01
CA ARG A 121 23.02 13.91 1.91
C ARG A 121 22.66 15.22 1.18
N LEU A 122 22.38 16.28 1.95
CA LEU A 122 22.05 17.62 1.47
C LEU A 122 23.19 18.60 1.65
N GLU A 123 24.37 18.13 2.05
CA GLU A 123 25.59 18.94 2.19
C GLU A 123 25.99 19.52 0.84
N GLY A 124 26.39 20.78 0.84
CA GLY A 124 26.69 21.56 -0.36
C GLY A 124 25.46 22.14 -1.06
N LEU A 125 24.25 21.82 -0.59
CA LEU A 125 22.98 22.32 -1.15
C LEU A 125 22.27 23.29 -0.18
N GLU A 126 22.87 23.63 0.95
CA GLU A 126 22.27 24.41 2.06
C GLU A 126 21.65 25.72 1.58
N ASN A 127 22.33 26.40 0.66
CA ASN A 127 21.94 27.69 0.12
C ASN A 127 21.03 27.61 -1.11
N ASN A 128 20.79 26.43 -1.64
CA ASN A 128 19.94 26.22 -2.81
C ASN A 128 18.45 26.39 -2.44
N ARG A 129 17.67 26.94 -3.36
CA ARG A 129 16.21 27.01 -3.25
C ARG A 129 15.57 25.75 -3.85
N PRO A 130 14.32 25.42 -3.49
CA PRO A 130 13.60 24.26 -4.04
C PRO A 130 13.62 24.17 -5.56
N SER A 131 13.52 25.28 -6.28
CA SER A 131 13.56 25.32 -7.75
C SER A 131 14.91 24.90 -8.36
N GLN A 132 15.97 24.84 -7.57
CA GLN A 132 17.33 24.47 -7.98
C GLN A 132 17.63 22.99 -7.63
N LEU A 133 16.68 22.27 -7.04
CA LEU A 133 16.83 20.90 -6.58
C LEU A 133 16.16 19.94 -7.57
N SER A 134 16.74 18.74 -7.74
CA SER A 134 16.05 17.62 -8.38
C SER A 134 14.86 17.14 -7.52
N GLY A 135 13.92 16.38 -8.10
CA GLY A 135 12.77 15.85 -7.37
C GLY A 135 13.17 15.03 -6.13
N GLY A 136 14.18 14.18 -6.24
CA GLY A 136 14.71 13.42 -5.09
C GLY A 136 15.36 14.30 -4.02
N GLN A 137 16.06 15.36 -4.41
CA GLN A 137 16.63 16.34 -3.47
C GLN A 137 15.52 17.14 -2.75
N GLN A 138 14.45 17.51 -3.47
CA GLN A 138 13.29 18.16 -2.86
C GLN A 138 12.60 17.25 -1.84
N GLN A 139 12.43 15.98 -2.18
CA GLN A 139 11.85 15.00 -1.25
C GLN A 139 12.71 14.82 -0.01
N ARG A 140 14.02 14.65 -0.16
CA ARG A 140 14.96 14.57 0.98
C ARG A 140 14.90 15.81 1.86
N CYS A 141 14.85 16.99 1.26
CA CYS A 141 14.71 18.25 1.99
C CYS A 141 13.39 18.32 2.78
N ALA A 142 12.29 17.86 2.19
CA ALA A 142 10.98 17.84 2.86
C ALA A 142 10.96 16.83 4.03
N LEU A 143 11.52 15.63 3.84
CA LEU A 143 11.67 14.64 4.92
C LEU A 143 12.60 15.15 6.03
N ALA A 144 13.72 15.75 5.66
CA ALA A 144 14.65 16.38 6.60
C ALA A 144 13.96 17.43 7.47
N ARG A 145 13.13 18.30 6.85
CA ARG A 145 12.31 19.29 7.56
C ARG A 145 11.33 18.66 8.55
N ILE A 146 10.74 17.52 8.21
CA ILE A 146 9.80 16.80 9.07
C ILE A 146 10.56 16.17 10.24
N LEU A 147 11.62 15.42 9.95
CA LEU A 147 12.31 14.59 10.93
C LEU A 147 13.19 15.37 11.89
N VAL A 148 13.68 16.56 11.50
CA VAL A 148 14.41 17.45 12.42
C VAL A 148 13.58 17.82 13.64
N GLY A 149 12.24 17.86 13.52
CA GLY A 149 11.29 18.14 14.60
C GLY A 149 11.04 16.97 15.56
N GLN A 150 11.62 15.78 15.32
CA GLN A 150 11.40 14.55 16.09
C GLN A 150 9.91 14.21 16.27
N PRO A 151 9.17 13.99 15.19
CA PRO A 151 7.76 13.61 15.31
C PRO A 151 7.65 12.21 15.95
N GLU A 152 6.53 11.97 16.63
CA GLU A 152 6.18 10.65 17.19
C GLU A 152 5.64 9.70 16.10
N LEU A 153 5.10 10.27 15.01
CA LEU A 153 4.54 9.55 13.85
C LEU A 153 4.85 10.34 12.57
N VAL A 154 5.23 9.64 11.52
CA VAL A 154 5.39 10.21 10.17
C VAL A 154 4.28 9.68 9.25
N LEU A 155 3.62 10.59 8.55
CA LEU A 155 2.62 10.30 7.53
C LEU A 155 3.20 10.64 6.16
N LEU A 156 3.24 9.66 5.26
CA LEU A 156 3.75 9.80 3.90
C LEU A 156 2.60 9.58 2.91
N ASP A 157 2.20 10.64 2.20
CA ASP A 157 1.10 10.58 1.21
C ASP A 157 1.67 10.51 -0.19
N GLU A 158 1.65 9.32 -0.79
CA GLU A 158 2.15 9.01 -2.14
C GLU A 158 3.55 9.63 -2.42
N PRO A 159 4.56 9.35 -1.59
CA PRO A 159 5.81 10.10 -1.60
C PRO A 159 6.58 10.03 -2.93
N PHE A 160 6.32 9.01 -3.78
CA PHE A 160 7.04 8.80 -5.03
C PHE A 160 6.23 9.10 -6.27
N SER A 161 5.02 9.64 -6.14
CA SER A 161 4.12 9.86 -7.28
C SER A 161 4.62 10.89 -8.30
N ALA A 162 5.50 11.82 -7.87
CA ALA A 162 6.06 12.87 -8.71
C ALA A 162 7.41 12.49 -9.35
N LEU A 163 7.91 11.27 -9.13
CA LEU A 163 9.21 10.82 -9.63
C LEU A 163 9.05 9.94 -10.86
N ASP A 164 9.99 10.06 -11.81
CA ASP A 164 10.14 9.10 -12.90
C ASP A 164 10.61 7.73 -12.40
N ALA A 165 10.40 6.68 -13.18
CA ALA A 165 10.63 5.29 -12.75
C ALA A 165 12.09 5.00 -12.35
N TYR A 166 13.07 5.66 -12.97
CA TYR A 166 14.49 5.45 -12.67
C TYR A 166 14.89 6.10 -11.33
N LEU A 167 14.54 7.36 -11.14
CA LEU A 167 14.77 8.08 -9.89
C LEU A 167 13.98 7.48 -8.72
N LYS A 168 12.78 7.00 -8.99
CA LYS A 168 11.92 6.37 -7.98
C LYS A 168 12.60 5.23 -7.25
N TRP A 169 13.19 4.27 -7.97
CA TRP A 169 13.88 3.13 -7.37
C TRP A 169 15.00 3.56 -6.42
N GLN A 170 15.79 4.54 -6.84
CA GLN A 170 16.92 5.05 -6.06
C GLN A 170 16.44 5.73 -4.76
N VAL A 171 15.40 6.56 -4.89
CA VAL A 171 14.82 7.29 -3.75
C VAL A 171 14.06 6.35 -2.80
N GLU A 172 13.43 5.28 -3.29
CA GLU A 172 12.82 4.23 -2.46
C GLU A 172 13.85 3.57 -1.54
N LEU A 173 15.02 3.19 -2.06
CA LEU A 173 16.11 2.60 -1.27
C LEU A 173 16.61 3.58 -0.21
N GLU A 174 16.87 4.83 -0.59
CA GLU A 174 17.31 5.88 0.33
C GLU A 174 16.27 6.11 1.45
N LEU A 175 14.98 6.17 1.11
CA LEU A 175 13.90 6.34 2.08
C LEU A 175 13.83 5.15 3.05
N SER A 176 13.96 3.92 2.54
CA SER A 176 13.98 2.72 3.40
C SER A 176 15.07 2.80 4.46
N ASP A 177 16.29 3.19 4.07
CA ASP A 177 17.41 3.33 5.00
C ASP A 177 17.17 4.46 6.02
N ILE A 178 16.60 5.56 5.57
CA ILE A 178 16.23 6.68 6.44
C ILE A 178 15.20 6.23 7.48
N LEU A 179 14.10 5.60 7.05
CA LEU A 179 13.02 5.17 7.95
C LEU A 179 13.49 4.17 8.99
N LYS A 180 14.41 3.25 8.65
CA LYS A 180 15.00 2.30 9.59
C LYS A 180 15.85 2.98 10.69
N ASN A 181 16.52 4.07 10.35
CA ASN A 181 17.37 4.82 11.29
C ASN A 181 16.58 5.73 12.21
N PHE A 182 15.35 6.10 11.84
CA PHE A 182 14.49 6.93 12.67
C PHE A 182 13.52 6.08 13.50
N SER A 183 13.46 6.36 14.79
CA SER A 183 12.72 5.55 15.76
C SER A 183 11.22 5.86 15.84
N CYS A 184 10.66 6.60 14.88
CA CYS A 184 9.23 6.91 14.82
C CYS A 184 8.49 5.87 13.96
N GLY A 185 7.20 5.65 14.25
CA GLY A 185 6.34 4.87 13.37
C GLY A 185 6.02 5.65 12.10
N THR A 186 5.72 4.92 11.04
CA THR A 186 5.40 5.52 9.75
C THR A 186 4.11 4.94 9.21
N LEU A 187 3.20 5.81 8.79
CA LEU A 187 2.04 5.44 8.00
C LEU A 187 2.29 5.86 6.55
N PHE A 188 2.43 4.86 5.69
CA PHE A 188 2.80 5.01 4.29
C PHE A 188 1.57 4.83 3.40
N VAL A 189 1.13 5.86 2.72
CA VAL A 189 -0.03 5.83 1.83
C VAL A 189 0.43 5.71 0.39
N THR A 190 -0.08 4.70 -0.30
CA THR A 190 0.19 4.48 -1.73
C THR A 190 -0.93 3.67 -2.39
N HIS A 191 -0.97 3.72 -3.71
CA HIS A 191 -1.74 2.81 -4.54
C HIS A 191 -0.84 1.77 -5.25
N ASN A 192 0.48 1.84 -5.03
CA ASN A 192 1.47 0.97 -5.66
C ASN A 192 1.83 -0.20 -4.72
N ARG A 193 1.42 -1.40 -5.10
CA ARG A 193 1.65 -2.63 -4.35
C ARG A 193 3.14 -2.98 -4.21
N ASP A 194 3.97 -2.63 -5.22
CA ASP A 194 5.39 -2.96 -5.21
C ASP A 194 6.16 -2.11 -4.20
N GLU A 195 5.73 -0.85 -3.99
CA GLU A 195 6.22 0.00 -2.90
C GLU A 195 5.90 -0.61 -1.54
N VAL A 196 4.64 -1.06 -1.36
CA VAL A 196 4.21 -1.70 -0.11
C VAL A 196 5.06 -2.94 0.18
N TYR A 197 5.28 -3.79 -0.84
CA TYR A 197 6.06 -5.01 -0.68
C TYR A 197 7.51 -4.76 -0.27
N ARG A 198 8.13 -3.69 -0.80
CA ARG A 198 9.54 -3.36 -0.53
C ARG A 198 9.78 -2.56 0.75
N LEU A 199 8.83 -1.70 1.13
CA LEU A 199 9.07 -0.68 2.14
C LEU A 199 8.30 -0.89 3.44
N CYS A 200 7.23 -1.69 3.44
CA CYS A 200 6.33 -1.79 4.58
C CYS A 200 6.38 -3.16 5.26
N ASP A 201 6.15 -3.15 6.57
CA ASP A 201 6.08 -4.36 7.39
C ASP A 201 4.66 -4.92 7.40
N THR A 202 3.69 -4.04 7.58
CA THR A 202 2.27 -4.36 7.66
C THR A 202 1.44 -3.49 6.72
N VAL A 203 0.22 -3.91 6.46
CA VAL A 203 -0.70 -3.22 5.56
C VAL A 203 -2.13 -3.29 6.06
N CYS A 204 -2.85 -2.21 5.85
CA CYS A 204 -4.29 -2.14 5.94
C CYS A 204 -4.83 -1.74 4.56
N VAL A 205 -5.64 -2.60 3.96
CA VAL A 205 -6.27 -2.30 2.67
C VAL A 205 -7.48 -1.41 2.91
N LEU A 206 -7.59 -0.34 2.12
CA LEU A 206 -8.74 0.55 2.13
C LEU A 206 -9.51 0.40 0.83
N ASN A 207 -10.76 -0.07 0.94
CA ASN A 207 -11.63 -0.30 -0.20
C ASN A 207 -12.96 0.46 -0.02
N LYS A 208 -13.31 1.34 -0.97
CA LYS A 208 -14.56 2.12 -0.96
C LYS A 208 -14.90 2.75 0.40
N GLY A 209 -13.90 3.35 1.04
CA GLY A 209 -14.05 4.02 2.33
C GLY A 209 -14.01 3.10 3.56
N LYS A 210 -13.85 1.79 3.41
CA LYS A 210 -13.77 0.85 4.52
C LYS A 210 -12.37 0.24 4.61
N SER A 211 -11.86 0.08 5.82
CA SER A 211 -10.59 -0.58 6.08
C SER A 211 -10.80 -2.07 6.33
N ASP A 212 -9.97 -2.90 5.69
CA ASP A 212 -9.81 -4.30 6.05
C ASP A 212 -8.97 -4.41 7.34
N PRO A 213 -8.99 -5.54 8.04
CA PRO A 213 -8.10 -5.79 9.15
C PRO A 213 -6.63 -5.65 8.74
N LYS A 214 -5.80 -5.10 9.65
CA LYS A 214 -4.35 -5.03 9.44
C LYS A 214 -3.76 -6.43 9.35
N GLU A 215 -2.86 -6.63 8.40
CA GLU A 215 -2.11 -7.87 8.22
C GLU A 215 -0.64 -7.60 7.84
N THR A 216 0.19 -8.64 7.83
CA THR A 216 1.56 -8.52 7.32
C THR A 216 1.55 -8.39 5.80
N VAL A 217 2.49 -7.63 5.24
CA VAL A 217 2.64 -7.50 3.79
C VAL A 217 2.78 -8.88 3.12
N LYS A 218 3.54 -9.78 3.73
CA LYS A 218 3.72 -11.15 3.21
C LYS A 218 2.39 -11.90 3.10
N ASN A 219 1.51 -11.76 4.10
CA ASN A 219 0.21 -12.41 4.10
C ASN A 219 -0.71 -11.85 3.02
N LEU A 220 -0.80 -10.51 2.87
CA LEU A 220 -1.56 -9.87 1.79
C LEU A 220 -1.19 -10.41 0.41
N PHE A 221 0.10 -10.64 0.16
CA PHE A 221 0.56 -11.12 -1.14
C PHE A 221 0.42 -12.64 -1.30
N ARG A 222 0.39 -13.41 -0.22
CA ARG A 222 0.25 -14.87 -0.26
C ARG A 222 -1.22 -15.31 -0.20
N ALA A 223 -1.97 -14.82 0.78
CA ALA A 223 -3.32 -15.29 1.09
C ALA A 223 -4.19 -14.12 1.59
N PRO A 224 -4.56 -13.15 0.71
CA PRO A 224 -5.46 -12.06 1.05
C PRO A 224 -6.81 -12.60 1.52
N ALA A 225 -7.42 -11.96 2.52
CA ALA A 225 -8.68 -12.42 3.09
C ALA A 225 -9.91 -12.00 2.27
N THR A 226 -9.86 -10.84 1.60
CA THR A 226 -11.00 -10.27 0.88
C THR A 226 -10.72 -10.18 -0.63
N MET A 227 -11.80 -10.17 -1.42
CA MET A 227 -11.70 -9.92 -2.86
C MET A 227 -11.02 -8.56 -3.14
N GLY A 228 -11.35 -7.54 -2.36
CA GLY A 228 -10.74 -6.21 -2.48
C GLY A 228 -9.23 -6.25 -2.28
N ALA A 229 -8.75 -6.94 -1.23
CA ALA A 229 -7.34 -7.13 -0.93
C ALA A 229 -6.63 -7.94 -2.03
N ALA A 230 -7.26 -9.01 -2.52
CA ALA A 230 -6.72 -9.81 -3.61
C ALA A 230 -6.52 -9.00 -4.90
N LEU A 231 -7.53 -8.24 -5.32
CA LEU A 231 -7.46 -7.40 -6.52
C LEU A 231 -6.38 -6.34 -6.41
N ILE A 232 -6.31 -5.65 -5.28
CA ILE A 232 -5.35 -4.55 -5.09
C ILE A 232 -3.90 -5.08 -4.97
N SER A 233 -3.72 -6.27 -4.37
CA SER A 233 -2.41 -6.94 -4.33
C SER A 233 -2.02 -7.61 -5.65
N GLY A 234 -2.87 -7.50 -6.69
CA GLY A 234 -2.55 -7.88 -8.06
C GLY A 234 -3.10 -9.21 -8.53
N CYS A 235 -4.02 -9.84 -7.81
CA CYS A 235 -4.79 -10.96 -8.34
C CYS A 235 -5.61 -10.48 -9.56
N LYS A 236 -5.57 -11.24 -10.65
CA LYS A 236 -6.24 -10.90 -11.91
C LYS A 236 -7.36 -11.88 -12.25
N ASN A 237 -7.35 -13.05 -11.65
CA ASN A 237 -8.36 -14.07 -11.86
C ASN A 237 -9.16 -14.23 -10.57
N VAL A 238 -10.42 -13.84 -10.63
CA VAL A 238 -11.37 -13.98 -9.53
C VAL A 238 -12.66 -14.55 -10.10
N SER A 239 -13.22 -15.53 -9.43
CA SER A 239 -14.52 -16.15 -9.74
C SER A 239 -15.40 -16.13 -8.50
N ALA A 240 -16.70 -15.92 -8.70
CA ALA A 240 -17.68 -16.25 -7.67
C ALA A 240 -17.59 -17.75 -7.34
N ALA A 241 -17.69 -18.08 -6.05
CA ALA A 241 -17.49 -19.46 -5.61
C ALA A 241 -18.51 -19.92 -4.58
N GLU A 242 -18.71 -21.22 -4.52
CA GLU A 242 -19.50 -21.91 -3.50
C GLU A 242 -18.64 -22.97 -2.80
N VAL A 243 -18.67 -22.99 -1.49
CA VAL A 243 -18.00 -24.01 -0.68
C VAL A 243 -18.85 -25.28 -0.71
N LYS A 244 -18.28 -26.40 -1.16
CA LYS A 244 -18.94 -27.70 -1.15
C LYS A 244 -18.77 -28.42 0.20
N GLN A 245 -19.57 -29.44 0.45
CA GLN A 245 -19.54 -30.22 1.69
C GLN A 245 -18.19 -30.91 1.98
N ASP A 246 -17.44 -31.23 0.93
CA ASP A 246 -16.10 -31.83 0.99
C ASP A 246 -14.97 -30.80 1.17
N GLY A 247 -15.31 -29.51 1.36
CA GLY A 247 -14.34 -28.43 1.50
C GLY A 247 -13.74 -27.92 0.18
N THR A 248 -14.16 -28.47 -0.97
CA THR A 248 -13.75 -27.94 -2.28
C THR A 248 -14.54 -26.71 -2.66
N LEU A 249 -14.02 -25.92 -3.60
CA LEU A 249 -14.58 -24.63 -4.02
C LEU A 249 -15.08 -24.74 -5.47
N PHE A 250 -16.39 -24.65 -5.69
CA PHE A 250 -16.96 -24.57 -7.02
C PHE A 250 -16.90 -23.14 -7.54
N CYS A 251 -16.05 -22.90 -8.54
CA CYS A 251 -15.87 -21.61 -9.20
C CYS A 251 -16.90 -21.44 -10.31
N LYS A 252 -17.93 -20.61 -10.08
CA LYS A 252 -19.10 -20.46 -10.96
C LYS A 252 -18.72 -19.93 -12.34
N ASP A 253 -17.88 -18.89 -12.37
CA ASP A 253 -17.54 -18.21 -13.63
C ASP A 253 -16.65 -19.11 -14.51
N TRP A 254 -15.84 -19.97 -13.91
CA TRP A 254 -14.94 -20.88 -14.64
C TRP A 254 -15.55 -22.26 -14.87
N ASN A 255 -16.64 -22.59 -14.17
CA ASN A 255 -17.33 -23.89 -14.19
C ASN A 255 -16.40 -25.07 -13.84
N VAL A 256 -15.59 -24.89 -12.78
CA VAL A 256 -14.65 -25.91 -12.28
C VAL A 256 -14.70 -25.99 -10.76
N THR A 257 -14.35 -27.17 -10.24
CA THR A 257 -14.21 -27.37 -8.80
C THR A 257 -12.72 -27.46 -8.47
N LEU A 258 -12.27 -26.65 -7.50
CA LEU A 258 -10.87 -26.54 -7.11
C LEU A 258 -10.70 -26.94 -5.64
N LYS A 259 -9.57 -27.57 -5.33
CA LYS A 259 -9.08 -27.80 -3.97
C LYS A 259 -8.22 -26.65 -3.53
N THR A 260 -8.29 -26.29 -2.25
CA THR A 260 -7.36 -25.34 -1.63
C THR A 260 -6.69 -25.97 -0.43
N ALA A 261 -5.45 -25.59 -0.17
CA ALA A 261 -4.72 -25.92 1.07
C ALA A 261 -4.84 -24.82 2.13
N LEU A 262 -5.47 -23.69 1.77
CA LEU A 262 -5.70 -22.58 2.68
C LEU A 262 -6.97 -22.83 3.51
N ASN A 263 -7.05 -22.15 4.66
CA ASN A 263 -8.27 -22.15 5.44
C ASN A 263 -9.42 -21.52 4.65
N VAL A 264 -10.58 -22.19 4.64
CA VAL A 264 -11.79 -21.73 3.94
C VAL A 264 -12.75 -21.11 4.96
N PRO A 265 -12.88 -19.78 5.02
CA PRO A 265 -13.88 -19.13 5.87
C PRO A 265 -15.30 -19.52 5.48
N GLU A 266 -16.21 -19.58 6.44
CA GLU A 266 -17.65 -19.92 6.21
C GLU A 266 -18.34 -18.95 5.23
N ASN A 267 -17.90 -17.69 5.23
CA ASN A 267 -18.44 -16.63 4.37
C ASN A 267 -17.61 -16.45 3.07
N THR A 268 -16.87 -17.49 2.64
CA THR A 268 -16.17 -17.46 1.35
C THR A 268 -17.17 -17.30 0.20
N ALA A 269 -16.99 -16.24 -0.59
CA ALA A 269 -17.86 -15.92 -1.72
C ALA A 269 -17.13 -15.94 -3.07
N TYR A 270 -15.79 -15.90 -3.04
CA TYR A 270 -14.96 -15.85 -4.26
C TYR A 270 -13.73 -16.75 -4.11
N VAL A 271 -13.18 -17.09 -5.28
CA VAL A 271 -11.84 -17.71 -5.41
C VAL A 271 -10.97 -16.80 -6.24
N GLY A 272 -9.74 -16.57 -5.78
CA GLY A 272 -8.72 -15.83 -6.50
C GLY A 272 -7.53 -16.71 -6.88
N ILE A 273 -6.95 -16.49 -8.08
CA ILE A 273 -5.73 -17.14 -8.54
C ILE A 273 -4.84 -16.09 -9.23
N ARG A 274 -3.56 -16.03 -8.87
CA ARG A 274 -2.63 -15.10 -9.52
C ARG A 274 -2.25 -15.58 -10.90
N ALA A 275 -2.10 -14.66 -11.85
CA ALA A 275 -1.88 -14.96 -13.26
C ALA A 275 -0.63 -15.81 -13.54
N HIS A 276 0.40 -15.73 -12.69
CA HIS A 276 1.66 -16.45 -12.86
C HIS A 276 1.73 -17.79 -12.11
N TYR A 277 0.65 -18.21 -11.43
CA TYR A 277 0.61 -19.49 -10.70
C TYR A 277 0.10 -20.66 -11.55
N PHE A 278 -0.42 -20.39 -12.73
CA PHE A 278 -0.84 -21.44 -13.62
C PHE A 278 0.35 -22.11 -14.31
N THR A 279 0.23 -23.43 -14.50
CA THR A 279 1.18 -24.25 -15.26
C THR A 279 0.44 -25.16 -16.23
N THR A 280 1.12 -25.71 -17.24
CA THR A 280 0.59 -26.75 -18.13
C THR A 280 0.93 -28.14 -17.61
N ASP A 281 1.88 -28.24 -16.70
CA ASP A 281 2.32 -29.50 -16.10
C ASP A 281 1.85 -29.54 -14.65
N GLY A 282 0.82 -30.34 -14.37
CA GLY A 282 0.24 -30.45 -13.05
C GLY A 282 -0.67 -31.67 -12.92
N ALA A 283 -1.00 -32.04 -11.67
CA ALA A 283 -1.88 -33.16 -11.37
C ALA A 283 -3.20 -32.77 -10.69
N GLU A 284 -3.26 -31.52 -10.16
CA GLU A 284 -4.40 -31.05 -9.38
C GLU A 284 -4.98 -29.77 -9.95
N ASN A 285 -6.27 -29.52 -9.65
CA ASN A 285 -6.97 -28.31 -10.03
C ASN A 285 -6.89 -28.02 -11.54
N ALA A 286 -7.22 -29.02 -12.35
CA ALA A 286 -7.23 -28.92 -13.80
C ALA A 286 -8.34 -27.97 -14.29
N ILE A 287 -8.00 -27.01 -15.14
CA ILE A 287 -8.92 -26.04 -15.74
C ILE A 287 -8.79 -26.11 -17.26
N PRO A 288 -9.70 -26.78 -17.96
CA PRO A 288 -9.70 -26.81 -19.43
C PRO A 288 -9.99 -25.42 -20.00
N CYS A 289 -9.17 -24.99 -20.95
CA CYS A 289 -9.23 -23.64 -21.52
C CYS A 289 -9.03 -23.66 -23.03
N THR A 290 -9.53 -22.61 -23.69
CA THR A 290 -9.26 -22.29 -25.09
C THR A 290 -8.56 -20.94 -25.17
N VAL A 291 -7.51 -20.85 -25.97
CA VAL A 291 -6.77 -19.59 -26.18
C VAL A 291 -7.65 -18.61 -26.96
N GLU A 292 -7.91 -17.45 -26.37
CA GLU A 292 -8.70 -16.39 -27.01
C GLU A 292 -7.79 -15.30 -27.59
N ARG A 293 -6.76 -14.91 -26.82
CA ARG A 293 -5.86 -13.84 -27.22
C ARG A 293 -4.50 -13.96 -26.55
N VAL A 294 -3.46 -13.64 -27.30
CA VAL A 294 -2.08 -13.55 -26.81
C VAL A 294 -1.61 -12.10 -26.89
N VAL A 295 -1.00 -11.62 -25.83
CA VAL A 295 -0.43 -10.26 -25.74
C VAL A 295 1.02 -10.39 -25.29
N GLU A 296 1.94 -9.95 -26.11
CA GLU A 296 3.35 -9.93 -25.76
C GLU A 296 3.72 -8.64 -25.01
N ASN A 297 4.42 -8.81 -23.90
CA ASN A 297 5.09 -7.75 -23.16
C ASN A 297 6.61 -7.84 -23.40
N PRO A 298 7.41 -6.83 -22.97
CA PRO A 298 8.88 -6.89 -23.13
C PRO A 298 9.52 -8.16 -22.56
N PHE A 299 9.06 -8.66 -21.40
CA PHE A 299 9.68 -9.76 -20.66
C PHE A 299 8.73 -10.93 -20.33
N SER A 300 7.45 -10.83 -20.65
CA SER A 300 6.46 -11.88 -20.40
C SER A 300 5.45 -11.95 -21.54
N THR A 301 4.71 -13.07 -21.61
CA THR A 301 3.54 -13.23 -22.46
C THR A 301 2.30 -13.32 -21.58
N VAL A 302 1.25 -12.60 -21.94
CA VAL A 302 -0.06 -12.69 -21.30
C VAL A 302 -1.02 -13.38 -22.25
N VAL A 303 -1.57 -14.50 -21.80
CA VAL A 303 -2.54 -15.29 -22.55
C VAL A 303 -3.91 -15.15 -21.89
N MET A 304 -4.88 -14.67 -22.67
CA MET A 304 -6.27 -14.63 -22.26
C MET A 304 -6.93 -15.93 -22.72
N LEU A 305 -7.57 -16.61 -21.78
CA LEU A 305 -8.10 -17.94 -21.96
C LEU A 305 -9.59 -17.95 -21.61
N GLN A 306 -10.40 -18.55 -22.47
CA GLN A 306 -11.80 -18.84 -22.19
C GLN A 306 -11.88 -20.19 -21.48
N THR A 307 -12.58 -20.23 -20.34
CA THR A 307 -12.87 -21.46 -19.60
C THR A 307 -14.11 -22.16 -20.15
N THR A 308 -14.48 -23.32 -19.61
CA THR A 308 -15.76 -24.00 -19.92
C THR A 308 -16.98 -23.21 -19.37
N GLY A 309 -16.78 -22.27 -18.45
CA GLY A 309 -17.80 -21.34 -17.98
C GLY A 309 -17.81 -20.03 -18.77
N ALA A 310 -18.52 -19.02 -18.25
CA ALA A 310 -18.60 -17.70 -18.85
C ALA A 310 -17.36 -16.84 -18.59
N GLY A 311 -16.55 -17.19 -17.59
CA GLY A 311 -15.39 -16.42 -17.15
C GLY A 311 -14.14 -16.72 -17.95
N ARG A 312 -13.25 -15.72 -17.95
CA ARG A 312 -11.94 -15.78 -18.58
C ARG A 312 -10.84 -15.92 -17.54
N LEU A 313 -9.71 -16.50 -17.96
CA LEU A 313 -8.48 -16.50 -17.18
C LEU A 313 -7.40 -15.68 -17.90
N ARG A 314 -6.61 -14.98 -17.09
CA ARG A 314 -5.37 -14.36 -17.51
C ARG A 314 -4.22 -15.20 -17.00
N TRP A 315 -3.43 -15.74 -17.92
CA TRP A 315 -2.18 -16.43 -17.61
C TRP A 315 -1.00 -15.59 -18.03
N GLU A 316 -0.04 -15.39 -17.14
CA GLU A 316 1.17 -14.63 -17.40
C GLU A 316 2.38 -15.54 -17.17
N LEU A 317 3.20 -15.69 -18.21
CA LEU A 317 4.31 -16.66 -18.26
C LEU A 317 5.50 -16.07 -19.03
N ASP A 318 6.64 -16.72 -18.89
CA ASP A 318 7.85 -16.38 -19.66
C ASP A 318 7.65 -16.62 -21.16
N LYS A 319 8.23 -15.76 -22.00
CA LYS A 319 8.16 -15.87 -23.47
C LYS A 319 8.62 -17.22 -23.97
N ALA A 320 9.74 -17.73 -23.45
CA ALA A 320 10.31 -19.01 -23.84
C ALA A 320 9.34 -20.18 -23.59
N VAL A 321 8.59 -20.14 -22.50
CA VAL A 321 7.56 -21.15 -22.19
C VAL A 321 6.42 -21.07 -23.20
N TRP A 322 5.96 -19.84 -23.51
CA TRP A 322 4.89 -19.66 -24.49
C TRP A 322 5.30 -20.11 -25.91
N GLU A 323 6.53 -19.89 -26.31
CA GLU A 323 7.04 -20.33 -27.62
C GLU A 323 6.91 -21.85 -27.82
N THR A 324 7.09 -22.64 -26.76
CA THR A 324 6.90 -24.11 -26.81
C THR A 324 5.44 -24.54 -26.97
N LEU A 325 4.51 -23.65 -26.64
CA LEU A 325 3.06 -23.86 -26.72
C LEU A 325 2.41 -23.15 -27.91
N SER A 326 3.21 -22.45 -28.70
CA SER A 326 2.74 -21.65 -29.83
C SER A 326 1.94 -22.50 -30.84
N GLY A 327 0.76 -21.97 -31.24
CA GLY A 327 -0.17 -22.68 -32.12
C GLY A 327 -1.16 -23.59 -31.41
N THR A 328 -1.08 -23.73 -30.09
CA THR A 328 -2.06 -24.54 -29.31
C THR A 328 -3.33 -23.72 -29.10
N GLU A 329 -4.47 -24.22 -29.62
CA GLU A 329 -5.77 -23.58 -29.40
C GLU A 329 -6.44 -23.98 -28.10
N LYS A 330 -6.24 -25.26 -27.67
CA LYS A 330 -6.83 -25.80 -26.43
C LYS A 330 -5.74 -26.33 -25.52
N LEU A 331 -5.83 -25.99 -24.24
CA LEU A 331 -4.88 -26.44 -23.24
C LEU A 331 -5.61 -26.65 -21.89
N THR A 332 -4.96 -27.34 -21.00
CA THR A 332 -5.41 -27.46 -19.61
C THR A 332 -4.40 -26.77 -18.71
N LEU A 333 -4.87 -25.79 -17.93
CA LEU A 333 -4.07 -25.18 -16.88
C LEU A 333 -4.25 -25.94 -15.57
N TYR A 334 -3.21 -25.98 -14.80
CA TYR A 334 -3.19 -26.54 -13.46
C TYR A 334 -2.78 -25.47 -12.47
N VAL A 335 -3.30 -25.55 -11.25
CA VAL A 335 -2.92 -24.67 -10.15
C VAL A 335 -2.77 -25.48 -8.88
N ARG A 336 -1.72 -25.20 -8.10
CA ARG A 336 -1.49 -25.90 -6.84
C ARG A 336 -2.54 -25.51 -5.81
N PRO A 337 -2.96 -26.42 -4.91
CA PRO A 337 -3.94 -26.11 -3.86
C PRO A 337 -3.55 -24.93 -2.96
N GLU A 338 -2.26 -24.72 -2.71
CA GLU A 338 -1.73 -23.60 -1.94
C GLU A 338 -1.88 -22.23 -2.61
N ASP A 339 -2.12 -22.20 -3.93
CA ASP A 339 -2.24 -20.99 -4.76
C ASP A 339 -3.71 -20.65 -5.07
N VAL A 340 -4.64 -21.45 -4.60
CA VAL A 340 -6.09 -21.21 -4.71
C VAL A 340 -6.55 -20.46 -3.45
N MET A 341 -6.87 -19.18 -3.60
CA MET A 341 -7.19 -18.28 -2.50
C MET A 341 -8.71 -18.18 -2.27
N PRO A 342 -9.26 -18.72 -1.15
CA PRO A 342 -10.64 -18.45 -0.75
C PRO A 342 -10.77 -17.01 -0.28
N LEU A 343 -11.75 -16.26 -0.81
CA LEU A 343 -11.91 -14.83 -0.54
C LEU A 343 -13.32 -14.53 -0.05
N THR A 344 -13.42 -13.62 0.91
CA THR A 344 -14.69 -13.01 1.34
C THR A 344 -15.00 -11.75 0.52
N GLU A 345 -16.17 -11.13 0.73
CA GLU A 345 -16.52 -9.85 0.10
C GLU A 345 -15.56 -8.71 0.49
#